data_ddece1f66479bd0ab4b4169d1679b8c2
#
_entry.id   ddece1f66479bd0ab4b4169d1679b8c2
#
_cell.length_a   1.000
_cell.length_b   1.000
_cell.length_c   1.000
_cell.angle_alpha   90.00
_cell.angle_beta   90.00
_cell.angle_gamma   90.00
#
_symmetry.space_group_name_H-M   'P 1'
#
loop_
_entity.id
_entity.type
_entity.pdbx_description
1 polymer ?
#
loop_
_entity_poly.entity_id
_entity_poly.type
_entity_poly.pdbx_seq_one_letter_code
_entity_poly.pdbx_strand_id
1 'polypeptide(L)' 'MNDSLMILGSVWNVVWTVLCFLFAIAILIAVHEYG' A
#
# COMPACT_ATOMS: atom_id res chain seq x y z
N MET A 1 -21.04 -7.53 -15.91
CA MET A 1 -19.79 -7.48 -16.67
C MET A 1 -18.81 -6.46 -16.16
N ASN A 2 -19.30 -5.31 -15.73
CA ASN A 2 -18.43 -4.25 -15.25
C ASN A 2 -18.00 -4.42 -13.81
N ASP A 3 -18.61 -5.36 -13.09
CA ASP A 3 -18.28 -5.61 -11.69
C ASP A 3 -16.84 -6.09 -11.51
N SER A 4 -16.37 -6.91 -12.44
CA SER A 4 -15.00 -7.42 -12.38
C SER A 4 -13.98 -6.30 -12.54
N LEU A 5 -14.24 -5.34 -13.42
CA LEU A 5 -13.35 -4.19 -13.62
C LEU A 5 -13.36 -3.27 -12.41
N MET A 6 -14.52 -3.07 -11.78
CA MET A 6 -14.61 -2.28 -10.57
C MET A 6 -13.86 -2.92 -9.41
N ILE A 7 -14.01 -4.23 -9.27
CA ILE A 7 -13.30 -4.99 -8.22
C ILE A 7 -11.80 -4.92 -8.45
N LEU A 8 -11.34 -5.08 -9.69
CA LEU A 8 -9.93 -4.98 -10.02
C LEU A 8 -9.37 -3.61 -9.68
N GLY A 9 -10.10 -2.54 -9.99
CA GLY A 9 -9.69 -1.20 -9.67
C GLY A 9 -9.61 -0.97 -8.16
N SER A 10 -10.59 -1.46 -7.41
CA SER A 10 -10.60 -1.35 -5.95
C SER A 10 -9.46 -2.13 -5.32
N VAL A 11 -9.23 -3.36 -5.79
CA VAL A 11 -8.14 -4.19 -5.29
C VAL A 11 -6.80 -3.51 -5.54
N TRP A 12 -6.61 -2.95 -6.72
CA TRP A 12 -5.37 -2.25 -7.06
C TRP A 12 -5.13 -1.05 -6.15
N ASN A 13 -6.19 -0.27 -5.88
CA ASN A 13 -6.09 0.86 -4.97
C ASN A 13 -5.70 0.43 -3.55
N VAL A 14 -6.30 -0.66 -3.07
CA VAL A 14 -5.98 -1.19 -1.75
C VAL A 14 -4.53 -1.68 -1.71
N VAL A 15 -4.09 -2.38 -2.74
CA VAL A 15 -2.71 -2.87 -2.82
C VAL A 15 -1.73 -1.70 -2.76
N TRP A 16 -1.95 -0.67 -3.55
CA TRP A 16 -1.11 0.52 -3.54
C TRP A 16 -1.07 1.18 -2.18
N THR A 17 -2.23 1.34 -1.54
CA THR A 17 -2.33 1.97 -0.24
C THR A 17 -1.54 1.18 0.81
N VAL A 18 -1.69 -0.14 0.81
CA VAL A 18 -0.99 -1.00 1.76
C VAL A 18 0.52 -0.93 1.52
N LEU A 19 0.96 -0.96 0.26
CA LEU A 19 2.38 -0.87 -0.06
C LEU A 19 2.97 0.46 0.40
N CYS A 20 2.28 1.56 0.14
CA CYS A 20 2.74 2.88 0.60
C CYS A 20 2.82 2.94 2.12
N PHE A 21 1.85 2.37 2.80
CA PHE A 21 1.81 2.36 4.26
C PHE A 21 2.97 1.55 4.83
N LEU A 22 3.21 0.35 4.28
CA LEU A 22 4.32 -0.49 4.72
C LEU A 22 5.66 0.20 4.45
N PHE A 23 5.79 0.87 3.33
CA PHE A 23 7.01 1.59 2.99
C PHE A 23 7.27 2.71 4.00
N ALA A 24 6.24 3.46 4.35
CA ALA A 24 6.37 4.52 5.34
C ALA A 24 6.80 3.99 6.70
N ILE A 25 6.20 2.88 7.13
CA ILE A 25 6.57 2.24 8.38
C ILE A 25 8.02 1.78 8.34
N ALA A 26 8.45 1.18 7.23
CA ALA A 26 9.82 0.71 7.09
C ALA A 26 10.81 1.87 7.20
N ILE A 27 10.51 3.00 6.60
CA ILE A 27 11.34 4.19 6.69
C ILE A 27 11.42 4.68 8.14
N LEU A 28 10.29 4.73 8.84
CA LEU A 28 10.27 5.14 10.24
C LEU A 28 11.11 4.22 11.11
N ILE A 29 10.99 2.93 10.92
CA ILE A 29 11.80 1.96 11.68
C ILE A 29 13.28 2.15 11.38
N ALA A 30 13.63 2.32 10.12
CA ALA A 30 15.02 2.54 9.72
C ALA A 30 15.60 3.79 10.37
N VAL A 31 14.84 4.88 10.37
CA VAL A 31 15.27 6.14 10.99
C VAL A 31 15.46 5.95 12.49
N HIS A 32 14.55 5.24 13.16
CA HIS A 32 14.67 5.01 14.59
C HIS A 32 15.83 4.10 14.95
N GLU A 33 16.14 3.13 14.09
CA GLU A 33 17.26 2.23 14.37
C GLU A 33 18.61 2.86 14.04
N TYR A 34 18.69 3.58 12.94
CA TYR A 34 19.95 4.16 12.50
C TYR A 34 20.14 5.61 12.97
N GLY A 35 19.06 6.22 13.35
CA GLY A 35 19.11 7.59 13.87
C GLY A 35 19.29 7.60 15.33
#